data_c884008d131910a90fdf5855fadacb21
#
_entry.id   c884008d131910a90fdf5855fadacb21
#
_cell.length_a   1.000
_cell.length_b   1.000
_cell.length_c   1.000
_cell.angle_alpha   90.00
_cell.angle_beta   90.00
_cell.angle_gamma   90.00
#
_symmetry.space_group_name_H-M   'P 1'
#
loop_
_entity.id
_entity.type
_entity.pdbx_description
1 polymer ?
#
loop_
_entity_poly.entity_id
_entity_poly.type
_entity_poly.pdbx_seq_one_letter_code
_entity_poly.pdbx_strand_id
1 'polypeptide(L)'
;MLSMRGSTASAPNRGLSELPAEAGETNSAWLRRAGASEGILLLGGASVVDFRLRVAQSALRDDLTPSHWSLAGILLDEETFLSVPLEPAADLSAVAPANAVRRCAVADYDDPAHYPNIALLSFSGGGAAIRAAAAEVARQRGILDLPALVVAWLGHVWGVDDGNPLVDARGIPSAAFVEAAYSIANIELTPGLASASSCPEAIWQSAKWWGEYYRESAKMAAKAVARSPDHAAPRVPGGQFAIRQEAAAATVPPTVEALDRPAGASRKKKRS
;
A
#
# COMPACT_ATOMS: atom_id res chain seq x y z
N MET A 1 -36.84 -15.30 31.85
CA MET A 1 -35.39 -15.62 31.75
C MET A 1 -34.91 -15.12 30.43
N LEU A 2 -34.38 -13.90 30.37
CA LEU A 2 -33.72 -13.33 29.18
C LEU A 2 -32.23 -13.63 29.31
N SER A 3 -31.73 -14.47 28.38
CA SER A 3 -30.31 -14.77 28.21
C SER A 3 -29.63 -13.55 27.60
N MET A 4 -28.89 -12.80 28.40
CA MET A 4 -27.93 -11.80 27.89
C MET A 4 -26.76 -12.56 27.24
N ARG A 5 -26.74 -12.57 25.90
CA ARG A 5 -25.55 -13.01 25.17
C ARG A 5 -24.48 -11.95 25.40
N GLY A 6 -23.38 -12.37 26.03
CA GLY A 6 -22.22 -11.55 26.27
C GLY A 6 -21.67 -11.02 24.95
N SER A 7 -21.55 -9.70 24.86
CA SER A 7 -20.76 -9.00 23.86
C SER A 7 -19.31 -9.48 24.03
N THR A 8 -18.78 -10.15 23.01
CA THR A 8 -17.35 -10.45 22.93
C THR A 8 -16.62 -9.11 22.89
N ALA A 9 -15.97 -8.77 23.99
CA ALA A 9 -15.09 -7.62 24.06
C ALA A 9 -14.05 -7.78 22.95
N SER A 10 -14.08 -6.86 21.97
CA SER A 10 -13.06 -6.74 20.95
C SER A 10 -11.70 -6.66 21.64
N ALA A 11 -10.77 -7.51 21.24
CA ALA A 11 -9.41 -7.52 21.78
C ALA A 11 -8.81 -6.11 21.67
N PRO A 12 -8.01 -5.68 22.66
CA PRO A 12 -7.41 -4.35 22.65
C PRO A 12 -6.64 -4.18 21.34
N ASN A 13 -6.91 -3.07 20.65
CA ASN A 13 -6.31 -2.70 19.37
C ASN A 13 -4.79 -2.67 19.57
N ARG A 14 -4.10 -3.69 19.07
CA ARG A 14 -2.64 -3.79 19.12
C ARG A 14 -2.12 -3.01 17.92
N GLY A 15 -1.14 -2.14 18.11
CA GLY A 15 -0.44 -1.46 17.02
C GLY A 15 0.10 -2.46 15.97
N LEU A 16 0.89 -1.99 15.03
CA LEU A 16 1.49 -2.86 14.02
C LEU A 16 2.32 -3.98 14.66
N SER A 17 2.08 -5.21 14.25
CA SER A 17 2.80 -6.39 14.72
C SER A 17 3.35 -7.17 13.53
N GLU A 18 4.57 -7.65 13.66
CA GLU A 18 5.13 -8.57 12.68
C GLU A 18 4.40 -9.92 12.78
N LEU A 19 3.94 -10.42 11.63
CA LEU A 19 3.43 -11.78 11.45
C LEU A 19 4.31 -12.43 10.39
N PRO A 20 5.40 -13.11 10.79
CA PRO A 20 6.34 -13.71 9.85
C PRO A 20 5.62 -14.66 8.89
N ALA A 21 6.01 -14.62 7.62
CA ALA A 21 5.49 -15.56 6.64
C ALA A 21 6.06 -16.96 6.90
N GLU A 22 5.23 -17.98 6.72
CA GLU A 22 5.65 -19.38 6.78
C GLU A 22 6.40 -19.77 5.48
N ALA A 23 7.21 -20.82 5.53
CA ALA A 23 7.96 -21.29 4.38
C ALA A 23 7.00 -21.70 3.23
N GLY A 24 7.13 -21.05 2.08
CA GLY A 24 6.28 -21.30 0.92
C GLY A 24 4.86 -20.71 1.01
N GLU A 25 4.56 -19.96 2.05
CA GLU A 25 3.25 -19.33 2.22
C GLU A 25 3.03 -18.23 1.17
N THR A 26 1.92 -18.32 0.44
CA THR A 26 1.48 -17.29 -0.51
C THR A 26 0.93 -16.06 0.22
N ASN A 27 0.82 -14.93 -0.48
CA ASN A 27 0.27 -13.71 0.11
C ASN A 27 -1.22 -13.86 0.44
N SER A 28 -2.00 -14.59 -0.36
CA SER A 28 -3.40 -14.92 -0.05
C SER A 28 -3.51 -15.79 1.21
N ALA A 29 -2.64 -16.79 1.38
CA ALA A 29 -2.64 -17.62 2.57
C ALA A 29 -2.27 -16.83 3.83
N TRP A 30 -1.24 -15.98 3.71
CA TRP A 30 -0.83 -15.08 4.79
C TRP A 30 -1.96 -14.13 5.20
N LEU A 31 -2.65 -13.52 4.22
CA LEU A 31 -3.75 -12.59 4.46
C LEU A 31 -4.91 -13.25 5.21
N ARG A 32 -5.30 -14.47 4.81
CA ARG A 32 -6.31 -15.26 5.53
C ARG A 32 -5.88 -15.57 6.97
N ARG A 33 -4.62 -15.94 7.17
CA ARG A 33 -4.07 -16.19 8.52
C ARG A 33 -4.03 -14.91 9.36
N ALA A 34 -3.82 -13.75 8.73
CA ALA A 34 -3.91 -12.45 9.37
C ALA A 34 -5.35 -12.06 9.78
N GLY A 35 -6.37 -12.78 9.28
CA GLY A 35 -7.78 -12.57 9.62
C GLY A 35 -8.36 -11.29 9.04
N ALA A 36 -7.89 -10.88 7.85
CA ALA A 36 -8.27 -9.63 7.23
C ALA A 36 -9.52 -9.76 6.37
N SER A 37 -10.52 -8.94 6.64
CA SER A 37 -11.68 -8.75 5.74
C SER A 37 -11.82 -7.31 5.25
N GLU A 38 -11.08 -6.38 5.84
CA GLU A 38 -11.09 -4.95 5.51
C GLU A 38 -9.77 -4.29 5.94
N GLY A 39 -9.44 -3.15 5.34
CA GLY A 39 -8.25 -2.37 5.66
C GLY A 39 -7.46 -1.94 4.44
N ILE A 40 -6.25 -1.47 4.66
CA ILE A 40 -5.29 -1.11 3.62
C ILE A 40 -4.32 -2.27 3.44
N LEU A 41 -4.25 -2.79 2.23
CA LEU A 41 -3.24 -3.74 1.80
C LEU A 41 -2.04 -2.96 1.25
N LEU A 42 -0.83 -3.22 1.78
CA LEU A 42 0.42 -2.79 1.17
C LEU A 42 1.15 -4.00 0.62
N LEU A 43 1.64 -3.89 -0.60
CA LEU A 43 2.45 -4.91 -1.27
C LEU A 43 3.78 -4.31 -1.71
N GLY A 44 4.83 -5.10 -1.59
CA GLY A 44 6.16 -4.73 -2.04
C GLY A 44 6.66 -5.70 -3.09
N GLY A 45 6.69 -5.24 -4.34
CA GLY A 45 7.14 -6.05 -5.46
C GLY A 45 8.65 -5.97 -5.70
N ALA A 46 9.14 -6.92 -6.52
CA ALA A 46 10.55 -7.07 -6.90
C ALA A 46 10.78 -6.80 -8.42
N SER A 47 9.74 -6.45 -9.18
CA SER A 47 9.89 -6.06 -10.59
C SER A 47 10.71 -4.77 -10.73
N VAL A 48 11.18 -4.45 -11.93
CA VAL A 48 11.88 -3.18 -12.20
C VAL A 48 11.00 -1.98 -11.88
N VAL A 49 9.70 -2.05 -12.20
CA VAL A 49 8.72 -1.01 -11.89
C VAL A 49 8.60 -0.84 -10.39
N ASP A 50 8.36 -1.94 -9.66
CA ASP A 50 8.26 -1.93 -8.20
C ASP A 50 9.52 -1.40 -7.54
N PHE A 51 10.70 -1.84 -8.01
CA PHE A 51 11.97 -1.38 -7.48
C PHE A 51 12.14 0.14 -7.63
N ARG A 52 11.82 0.70 -8.80
CA ARG A 52 11.88 2.14 -9.02
C ARG A 52 10.90 2.92 -8.13
N LEU A 53 9.68 2.40 -7.97
CA LEU A 53 8.71 2.97 -7.03
C LEU A 53 9.24 2.96 -5.59
N ARG A 54 9.89 1.87 -5.16
CA ARG A 54 10.46 1.72 -3.82
C ARG A 54 11.64 2.66 -3.61
N VAL A 55 12.53 2.78 -4.59
CA VAL A 55 13.68 3.72 -4.56
C VAL A 55 13.21 5.17 -4.50
N ALA A 56 12.17 5.54 -5.26
CA ALA A 56 11.65 6.91 -5.26
C ALA A 56 11.16 7.37 -3.87
N GLN A 57 10.81 6.45 -2.99
CA GLN A 57 10.34 6.70 -1.63
C GLN A 57 11.45 6.68 -0.56
N SER A 58 12.71 6.45 -0.94
CA SER A 58 13.83 6.28 0.02
C SER A 58 14.02 7.49 0.94
N ALA A 59 13.73 8.70 0.45
CA ALA A 59 13.89 9.94 1.23
C ALA A 59 12.89 10.02 2.43
N LEU A 60 11.87 9.18 2.47
CA LEU A 60 10.91 9.11 3.58
C LEU A 60 11.35 8.14 4.69
N ARG A 61 12.47 7.46 4.51
CA ARG A 61 13.01 6.51 5.46
C ARG A 61 14.24 7.07 6.16
N ASP A 62 14.37 6.78 7.44
CA ASP A 62 15.51 7.24 8.25
C ASP A 62 16.86 6.68 7.75
N ASP A 63 16.83 5.47 7.18
CA ASP A 63 18.00 4.74 6.68
C ASP A 63 18.29 5.02 5.19
N LEU A 64 17.46 5.81 4.51
CA LEU A 64 17.52 6.12 3.09
C LEU A 64 17.53 4.88 2.16
N THR A 65 17.19 3.70 2.67
CA THR A 65 17.05 2.50 1.84
C THR A 65 15.74 2.54 1.05
N PRO A 66 15.61 1.76 -0.04
CA PRO A 66 14.33 1.66 -0.75
C PRO A 66 13.19 1.23 0.17
N SER A 67 12.00 1.79 -0.04
CA SER A 67 10.79 1.37 0.68
C SER A 67 10.56 -0.14 0.58
N HIS A 68 9.88 -0.72 1.55
CA HIS A 68 9.39 -2.09 1.46
C HIS A 68 8.14 -2.20 0.55
N TRP A 69 7.50 -1.09 0.22
CA TRP A 69 6.18 -1.01 -0.39
C TRP A 69 6.21 -0.33 -1.75
N SER A 70 5.55 -0.93 -2.74
CA SER A 70 5.37 -0.37 -4.10
C SER A 70 3.92 -0.13 -4.47
N LEU A 71 2.99 -0.81 -3.80
CA LEU A 71 1.56 -0.76 -4.10
C LEU A 71 0.74 -0.63 -2.81
N ALA A 72 -0.33 0.15 -2.87
CA ALA A 72 -1.34 0.24 -1.83
C ALA A 72 -2.72 -0.08 -2.40
N GLY A 73 -3.62 -0.63 -1.58
CA GLY A 73 -4.98 -0.92 -1.99
C GLY A 73 -5.95 -0.95 -0.82
N ILE A 74 -7.24 -0.89 -1.12
CA ILE A 74 -8.33 -1.02 -0.15
C ILE A 74 -8.93 -2.40 -0.29
N LEU A 75 -8.81 -3.23 0.74
CA LEU A 75 -9.43 -4.55 0.77
C LEU A 75 -10.96 -4.43 0.71
N LEU A 76 -11.55 -5.22 -0.16
CA LEU A 76 -12.99 -5.41 -0.25
C LEU A 76 -13.44 -6.64 0.53
N ASP A 77 -12.62 -7.67 0.46
CA ASP A 77 -12.76 -8.97 1.10
C ASP A 77 -11.37 -9.66 1.17
N GLU A 78 -11.31 -10.91 1.60
CA GLU A 78 -10.06 -11.69 1.72
C GLU A 78 -9.39 -12.00 0.36
N GLU A 79 -10.10 -11.85 -0.75
CA GLU A 79 -9.65 -12.25 -2.09
C GLU A 79 -9.42 -11.07 -3.03
N THR A 80 -10.05 -9.90 -2.76
CA THR A 80 -10.05 -8.78 -3.69
C THR A 80 -9.79 -7.43 -3.01
N PHE A 81 -9.16 -6.53 -3.75
CA PHE A 81 -8.92 -5.16 -3.32
C PHE A 81 -9.05 -4.18 -4.50
N LEU A 82 -9.27 -2.91 -4.18
CA LEU A 82 -9.20 -1.80 -5.14
C LEU A 82 -7.83 -1.15 -5.09
N SER A 83 -7.26 -0.89 -6.26
CA SER A 83 -5.97 -0.21 -6.39
C SER A 83 -5.82 0.47 -7.75
N VAL A 84 -4.69 1.19 -7.92
CA VAL A 84 -4.25 1.79 -9.19
C VAL A 84 -2.83 1.28 -9.48
N PRO A 85 -2.67 0.03 -9.94
CA PRO A 85 -1.36 -0.50 -10.31
C PRO A 85 -0.85 0.16 -11.59
N LEU A 86 0.47 0.34 -11.70
CA LEU A 86 1.13 0.87 -12.90
C LEU A 86 1.33 -0.20 -13.98
N GLU A 87 1.21 -1.47 -13.60
CA GLU A 87 1.32 -2.57 -14.55
C GLU A 87 0.09 -2.64 -15.48
N PRO A 88 0.30 -3.01 -16.74
CA PRO A 88 -0.81 -3.23 -17.67
C PRO A 88 -1.80 -4.25 -17.10
N ALA A 89 -3.08 -4.08 -17.40
CA ALA A 89 -4.05 -5.13 -17.11
C ALA A 89 -3.71 -6.37 -17.96
N ALA A 90 -3.84 -7.56 -17.37
CA ALA A 90 -3.66 -8.81 -18.09
C ALA A 90 -4.66 -8.94 -19.27
N ASP A 91 -5.84 -8.37 -19.12
CA ASP A 91 -6.86 -8.27 -20.18
C ASP A 91 -6.90 -6.84 -20.74
N LEU A 92 -6.23 -6.66 -21.88
CA LEU A 92 -6.22 -5.39 -22.63
C LEU A 92 -7.55 -5.10 -23.34
N SER A 93 -8.49 -6.05 -23.39
CA SER A 93 -9.81 -5.87 -23.99
C SER A 93 -10.81 -5.19 -23.04
N ALA A 94 -10.51 -5.20 -21.75
CA ALA A 94 -11.34 -4.54 -20.76
C ALA A 94 -11.32 -3.01 -20.93
N VAL A 95 -12.50 -2.40 -20.89
CA VAL A 95 -12.62 -0.93 -20.92
C VAL A 95 -11.88 -0.35 -19.72
N ALA A 96 -10.92 0.54 -19.98
CA ALA A 96 -10.17 1.19 -18.90
C ALA A 96 -11.13 1.94 -17.96
N PRO A 97 -11.01 1.75 -16.64
CA PRO A 97 -11.83 2.48 -15.68
C PRO A 97 -11.69 4.00 -15.85
N ALA A 98 -12.76 4.75 -15.63
CA ALA A 98 -12.79 6.19 -15.84
C ALA A 98 -11.68 6.95 -15.09
N ASN A 99 -11.30 6.45 -13.91
CA ASN A 99 -10.24 7.04 -13.07
C ASN A 99 -9.14 6.03 -12.70
N ALA A 100 -8.81 5.11 -13.59
CA ALA A 100 -7.72 4.12 -13.47
C ALA A 100 -7.81 3.16 -12.25
N VAL A 101 -8.80 3.28 -11.38
CA VAL A 101 -8.98 2.36 -10.26
C VAL A 101 -9.46 1.01 -10.78
N ARG A 102 -8.77 -0.06 -10.38
CA ARG A 102 -9.10 -1.43 -10.77
C ARG A 102 -9.40 -2.30 -9.55
N ARG A 103 -10.26 -3.29 -9.74
CA ARG A 103 -10.39 -4.41 -8.81
C ARG A 103 -9.30 -5.42 -9.14
N CYS A 104 -8.48 -5.73 -8.16
CA CYS A 104 -7.36 -6.67 -8.27
C CYS A 104 -7.68 -7.91 -7.43
N ALA A 105 -7.30 -9.08 -7.90
CA ALA A 105 -7.33 -10.29 -7.08
C ALA A 105 -6.04 -10.37 -6.26
N VAL A 106 -6.13 -10.75 -4.98
CA VAL A 106 -4.94 -10.97 -4.14
C VAL A 106 -4.08 -12.09 -4.73
N ALA A 107 -4.71 -13.08 -5.35
CA ALA A 107 -4.05 -14.21 -6.01
C ALA A 107 -3.10 -13.78 -7.14
N ASP A 108 -3.33 -12.65 -7.80
CA ASP A 108 -2.41 -12.12 -8.83
C ASP A 108 -1.07 -11.67 -8.24
N TYR A 109 -1.00 -11.52 -6.91
CA TYR A 109 0.16 -11.08 -6.13
C TYR A 109 0.70 -12.16 -5.19
N ASP A 110 0.37 -13.42 -5.45
CA ASP A 110 0.65 -14.55 -4.53
C ASP A 110 2.10 -15.03 -4.56
N ASP A 111 2.80 -14.83 -5.68
CA ASP A 111 4.18 -15.30 -5.80
C ASP A 111 5.11 -14.50 -4.84
N PRO A 112 5.65 -15.14 -3.79
CA PRO A 112 6.52 -14.45 -2.84
C PRO A 112 7.88 -14.07 -3.42
N ALA A 113 8.27 -14.59 -4.59
CA ALA A 113 9.47 -14.15 -5.28
C ALA A 113 9.24 -12.81 -5.98
N HIS A 114 8.04 -12.58 -6.50
CA HIS A 114 7.67 -11.33 -7.14
C HIS A 114 7.12 -10.28 -6.14
N TYR A 115 6.37 -10.72 -5.12
CA TYR A 115 5.80 -9.85 -4.09
C TYR A 115 6.19 -10.33 -2.68
N PRO A 116 7.48 -10.13 -2.29
CA PRO A 116 7.99 -10.66 -1.03
C PRO A 116 7.42 -9.99 0.22
N ASN A 117 6.94 -8.75 0.12
CA ASN A 117 6.50 -7.99 1.28
C ASN A 117 5.01 -7.73 1.24
N ILE A 118 4.34 -7.95 2.37
CA ILE A 118 2.90 -7.74 2.55
C ILE A 118 2.63 -7.09 3.90
N ALA A 119 1.71 -6.13 3.93
CA ALA A 119 1.17 -5.60 5.17
C ALA A 119 -0.33 -5.35 5.06
N LEU A 120 -1.00 -5.61 6.16
CA LEU A 120 -2.40 -5.25 6.39
C LEU A 120 -2.45 -4.17 7.46
N LEU A 121 -3.03 -3.02 7.13
CA LEU A 121 -3.21 -1.91 8.05
C LEU A 121 -4.69 -1.71 8.32
N SER A 122 -5.07 -1.63 9.60
CA SER A 122 -6.43 -1.39 10.03
C SER A 122 -6.52 -0.03 10.72
N PHE A 123 -7.24 0.89 10.12
CA PHE A 123 -7.61 2.17 10.74
C PHE A 123 -9.06 2.09 11.23
N SER A 124 -9.33 2.61 12.41
CA SER A 124 -10.69 2.61 12.97
C SER A 124 -11.61 3.52 12.16
N GLY A 125 -12.59 2.95 11.48
CA GLY A 125 -13.58 3.67 10.70
C GLY A 125 -14.42 2.72 9.86
N GLY A 126 -15.66 3.09 9.55
CA GLY A 126 -16.61 2.18 8.91
C GLY A 126 -16.19 1.73 7.51
N GLY A 127 -15.83 0.47 7.35
CA GLY A 127 -15.44 -0.11 6.07
C GLY A 127 -16.45 0.14 4.94
N ALA A 128 -17.75 0.25 5.25
CA ALA A 128 -18.77 0.63 4.28
C ALA A 128 -18.60 2.06 3.76
N ALA A 129 -18.27 3.04 4.63
CA ALA A 129 -18.03 4.42 4.23
C ALA A 129 -16.77 4.53 3.36
N ILE A 130 -15.69 3.81 3.73
CA ILE A 130 -14.46 3.77 2.94
C ILE A 130 -14.71 3.17 1.55
N ARG A 131 -15.46 2.07 1.45
CA ARG A 131 -15.81 1.47 0.15
C ARG A 131 -16.67 2.39 -0.71
N ALA A 132 -17.64 3.11 -0.11
CA ALA A 132 -18.44 4.10 -0.82
C ALA A 132 -17.57 5.25 -1.33
N ALA A 133 -16.68 5.78 -0.51
CA ALA A 133 -15.72 6.81 -0.90
C ALA A 133 -14.76 6.35 -2.01
N ALA A 134 -14.25 5.12 -1.91
CA ALA A 134 -13.41 4.52 -2.94
C ALA A 134 -14.14 4.40 -4.29
N ALA A 135 -15.41 4.00 -4.28
CA ALA A 135 -16.25 3.96 -5.49
C ALA A 135 -16.49 5.36 -6.08
N GLU A 136 -16.59 6.38 -5.24
CA GLU A 136 -16.72 7.76 -5.70
C GLU A 136 -15.44 8.26 -6.38
N VAL A 137 -14.28 8.06 -5.76
CA VAL A 137 -12.98 8.39 -6.36
C VAL A 137 -12.76 7.63 -7.68
N ALA A 138 -13.17 6.36 -7.75
CA ALA A 138 -13.06 5.55 -8.96
C ALA A 138 -13.87 6.11 -10.15
N ARG A 139 -14.99 6.78 -9.88
CA ARG A 139 -15.89 7.35 -10.90
C ARG A 139 -15.55 8.79 -11.29
N GLN A 140 -15.00 9.58 -10.36
CA GLN A 140 -14.89 11.03 -10.50
C GLN A 140 -13.43 11.52 -10.53
N ARG A 141 -12.93 11.80 -11.72
CA ARG A 141 -11.60 12.43 -11.92
C ARG A 141 -11.49 13.82 -11.30
N GLY A 142 -12.62 14.50 -11.06
CA GLY A 142 -12.62 15.81 -10.42
C GLY A 142 -12.20 15.82 -8.95
N ILE A 143 -12.28 14.68 -8.27
CA ILE A 143 -11.81 14.53 -6.89
C ILE A 143 -10.28 14.38 -6.87
N LEU A 144 -9.77 13.50 -7.70
CA LEU A 144 -8.35 13.21 -7.87
C LEU A 144 -8.13 12.62 -9.25
N ASP A 145 -7.31 13.26 -10.08
CA ASP A 145 -7.00 12.76 -11.44
C ASP A 145 -5.91 11.70 -11.39
N LEU A 146 -6.31 10.46 -11.11
CA LEU A 146 -5.40 9.32 -11.03
C LEU A 146 -4.73 8.99 -12.36
N PRO A 147 -5.39 9.06 -13.54
CA PRO A 147 -4.72 8.91 -14.82
C PRO A 147 -3.55 9.88 -15.05
N ALA A 148 -3.66 11.13 -14.60
CA ALA A 148 -2.55 12.08 -14.71
C ALA A 148 -1.34 11.64 -13.83
N LEU A 149 -1.60 11.13 -12.64
CA LEU A 149 -0.56 10.54 -11.79
C LEU A 149 0.05 9.28 -12.43
N VAL A 150 -0.79 8.39 -13.00
CA VAL A 150 -0.32 7.19 -13.70
C VAL A 150 0.64 7.56 -14.83
N VAL A 151 0.30 8.55 -15.68
CA VAL A 151 1.16 8.98 -16.78
C VAL A 151 2.50 9.51 -16.27
N ALA A 152 2.50 10.33 -15.21
CA ALA A 152 3.73 10.87 -14.62
C ALA A 152 4.63 9.73 -14.10
N TRP A 153 4.04 8.76 -13.40
CA TRP A 153 4.80 7.63 -12.86
C TRP A 153 5.26 6.64 -13.93
N LEU A 154 4.49 6.42 -14.98
CA LEU A 154 4.94 5.62 -16.13
C LEU A 154 6.17 6.25 -16.80
N GLY A 155 6.20 7.58 -16.96
CA GLY A 155 7.38 8.31 -17.45
C GLY A 155 8.63 8.01 -16.59
N HIS A 156 8.50 8.13 -15.27
CA HIS A 156 9.59 7.85 -14.32
C HIS A 156 10.04 6.38 -14.33
N VAL A 157 9.11 5.42 -14.23
CA VAL A 157 9.47 3.99 -14.11
C VAL A 157 10.03 3.42 -15.39
N TRP A 158 9.72 3.99 -16.55
CA TRP A 158 10.30 3.59 -17.84
C TRP A 158 11.51 4.43 -18.27
N GLY A 159 11.94 5.40 -17.42
CA GLY A 159 13.13 6.21 -17.67
C GLY A 159 12.98 7.21 -18.81
N VAL A 160 11.75 7.60 -19.14
CA VAL A 160 11.45 8.67 -20.11
C VAL A 160 11.60 10.04 -19.46
N ASP A 161 11.33 10.10 -18.15
CA ASP A 161 11.54 11.26 -17.30
C ASP A 161 12.41 10.87 -16.11
N ASP A 162 13.55 11.53 -15.93
CA ASP A 162 14.50 11.24 -14.85
C ASP A 162 14.08 11.83 -13.51
N GLY A 163 13.10 12.73 -13.49
CA GLY A 163 12.58 13.37 -12.27
C GLY A 163 11.85 12.35 -11.38
N ASN A 164 12.08 12.41 -10.07
CA ASN A 164 11.25 11.70 -9.10
C ASN A 164 9.94 12.46 -8.89
N PRO A 165 8.76 11.94 -9.30
CA PRO A 165 7.50 12.65 -9.21
C PRO A 165 7.11 13.06 -7.77
N LEU A 166 7.59 12.33 -6.74
CA LEU A 166 7.35 12.71 -5.34
C LEU A 166 7.95 14.07 -4.98
N VAL A 167 9.06 14.47 -5.60
CA VAL A 167 9.68 15.80 -5.36
C VAL A 167 8.75 16.92 -5.84
N ASP A 168 7.95 16.65 -6.87
CA ASP A 168 6.94 17.56 -7.40
C ASP A 168 5.56 17.39 -6.74
N ALA A 169 5.51 16.76 -5.57
CA ALA A 169 4.29 16.46 -4.83
C ALA A 169 3.28 15.59 -5.61
N ARG A 170 3.75 14.78 -6.57
CA ARG A 170 2.96 13.82 -7.33
C ARG A 170 3.08 12.45 -6.70
N GLY A 171 2.12 12.11 -5.85
CA GLY A 171 2.08 10.85 -5.13
C GLY A 171 1.98 9.62 -6.03
N ILE A 172 2.29 8.46 -5.47
CA ILE A 172 2.11 7.18 -6.16
C ILE A 172 0.61 6.91 -6.29
N PRO A 173 0.09 6.63 -7.52
CA PRO A 173 -1.35 6.60 -7.80
C PRO A 173 -2.15 5.70 -6.86
N SER A 174 -1.61 4.53 -6.52
CA SER A 174 -2.27 3.58 -5.61
C SER A 174 -2.45 4.11 -4.19
N ALA A 175 -1.43 4.79 -3.65
CA ALA A 175 -1.50 5.39 -2.33
C ALA A 175 -2.34 6.67 -2.32
N ALA A 176 -2.21 7.51 -3.35
CA ALA A 176 -3.04 8.70 -3.54
C ALA A 176 -4.54 8.34 -3.57
N PHE A 177 -4.90 7.24 -4.23
CA PHE A 177 -6.26 6.69 -4.24
C PHE A 177 -6.73 6.29 -2.83
N VAL A 178 -5.91 5.51 -2.10
CA VAL A 178 -6.22 5.07 -0.74
C VAL A 178 -6.44 6.27 0.18
N GLU A 179 -5.50 7.21 0.17
CA GLU A 179 -5.57 8.43 0.97
C GLU A 179 -6.84 9.24 0.69
N ALA A 180 -7.17 9.45 -0.60
CA ALA A 180 -8.38 10.18 -1.00
C ALA A 180 -9.66 9.50 -0.50
N ALA A 181 -9.76 8.17 -0.61
CA ALA A 181 -10.92 7.43 -0.14
C ALA A 181 -11.09 7.52 1.38
N TYR A 182 -10.00 7.41 2.13
CA TYR A 182 -10.02 7.56 3.59
C TYR A 182 -10.34 9.01 4.01
N SER A 183 -9.76 10.00 3.34
CA SER A 183 -10.05 11.42 3.60
C SER A 183 -11.52 11.77 3.39
N ILE A 184 -12.18 11.27 2.32
CA ILE A 184 -13.63 11.42 2.11
C ILE A 184 -14.43 10.76 3.23
N ALA A 185 -13.94 9.65 3.77
CA ALA A 185 -14.55 8.99 4.93
C ALA A 185 -14.20 9.66 6.28
N ASN A 186 -13.60 10.86 6.25
CA ASN A 186 -13.13 11.64 7.41
C ASN A 186 -12.09 10.92 8.27
N ILE A 187 -11.20 10.17 7.64
CA ILE A 187 -10.06 9.52 8.28
C ILE A 187 -8.79 10.06 7.63
N GLU A 188 -8.01 10.83 8.35
CA GLU A 188 -6.69 11.28 7.92
C GLU A 188 -5.66 10.17 8.19
N LEU A 189 -5.16 9.55 7.13
CA LEU A 189 -4.11 8.54 7.25
C LEU A 189 -2.75 9.19 7.53
N THR A 190 -2.42 10.22 6.75
CA THR A 190 -1.16 10.97 6.82
C THR A 190 -1.44 12.45 7.07
N PRO A 191 -1.63 12.87 8.35
CA PRO A 191 -2.01 14.24 8.67
C PRO A 191 -1.05 15.28 8.08
N GLY A 192 -1.64 16.27 7.41
CA GLY A 192 -0.88 17.36 6.78
C GLY A 192 -0.31 17.05 5.40
N LEU A 193 -0.46 15.82 4.87
CA LEU A 193 -0.10 15.45 3.52
C LEU A 193 -1.34 15.48 2.61
N ALA A 194 -1.24 16.16 1.46
CA ALA A 194 -2.32 16.12 0.47
C ALA A 194 -2.43 14.72 -0.14
N SER A 195 -3.65 14.21 -0.34
CA SER A 195 -3.87 12.86 -0.92
C SER A 195 -3.13 12.64 -2.24
N ALA A 196 -3.09 13.67 -3.10
CA ALA A 196 -2.38 13.63 -4.38
C ALA A 196 -0.85 13.47 -4.24
N SER A 197 -0.29 13.69 -3.05
CA SER A 197 1.15 13.60 -2.77
C SER A 197 1.52 12.35 -1.98
N SER A 198 0.56 11.50 -1.63
CA SER A 198 0.79 10.32 -0.79
C SER A 198 1.52 9.20 -1.55
N CYS A 199 2.21 8.36 -0.79
CA CYS A 199 2.85 7.16 -1.29
C CYS A 199 2.75 6.01 -0.26
N PRO A 200 2.94 4.74 -0.64
CA PRO A 200 2.82 3.61 0.28
C PRO A 200 3.70 3.71 1.52
N GLU A 201 4.92 4.25 1.40
CA GLU A 201 5.81 4.46 2.54
C GLU A 201 5.27 5.53 3.51
N ALA A 202 4.65 6.61 3.00
CA ALA A 202 4.05 7.62 3.87
C ALA A 202 2.90 7.02 4.71
N ILE A 203 2.03 6.24 4.09
CA ILE A 203 0.95 5.52 4.79
C ILE A 203 1.53 4.56 5.84
N TRP A 204 2.59 3.83 5.50
CA TRP A 204 3.27 2.90 6.40
C TRP A 204 3.89 3.61 7.61
N GLN A 205 4.66 4.68 7.38
CA GLN A 205 5.29 5.45 8.46
C GLN A 205 4.25 6.11 9.36
N SER A 206 3.18 6.64 8.77
CA SER A 206 2.07 7.20 9.53
C SER A 206 1.38 6.13 10.39
N ALA A 207 1.12 4.94 9.87
CA ALA A 207 0.53 3.84 10.64
C ALA A 207 1.41 3.42 11.83
N LYS A 208 2.74 3.37 11.63
CA LYS A 208 3.72 3.12 12.71
C LYS A 208 3.64 4.21 13.77
N TRP A 209 3.72 5.47 13.35
CA TRP A 209 3.69 6.63 14.24
C TRP A 209 2.38 6.67 15.06
N TRP A 210 1.23 6.51 14.44
CA TRP A 210 -0.04 6.43 15.12
C TRP A 210 -0.11 5.25 16.10
N GLY A 211 0.42 4.09 15.69
CA GLY A 211 0.50 2.93 16.56
C GLY A 211 1.32 3.18 17.83
N GLU A 212 2.43 3.90 17.71
CA GLU A 212 3.27 4.29 18.84
C GLU A 212 2.63 5.35 19.71
N TYR A 213 2.13 6.43 19.10
CA TYR A 213 1.48 7.54 19.79
C TYR A 213 0.30 7.08 20.64
N TYR A 214 -0.60 6.27 20.08
CA TYR A 214 -1.74 5.78 20.82
C TYR A 214 -1.38 4.71 21.85
N ARG A 215 -0.32 3.94 21.65
CA ARG A 215 0.18 3.00 22.63
C ARG A 215 0.68 3.72 23.89
N GLU A 216 1.39 4.81 23.71
CA GLU A 216 1.82 5.69 24.79
C GLU A 216 0.62 6.37 25.47
N SER A 217 -0.31 6.91 24.69
CA SER A 217 -1.53 7.55 25.20
C SER A 217 -2.43 6.55 25.94
N ALA A 218 -2.53 5.30 25.46
CA ALA A 218 -3.28 4.24 26.14
C ALA A 218 -2.65 3.86 27.48
N LYS A 219 -1.33 3.84 27.59
CA LYS A 219 -0.63 3.64 28.87
C LYS A 219 -0.92 4.80 29.84
N MET A 220 -0.95 6.05 29.35
CA MET A 220 -1.31 7.22 30.14
C MET A 220 -2.80 7.21 30.54
N ALA A 221 -3.69 6.86 29.60
CA ALA A 221 -5.14 6.75 29.86
C ALA A 221 -5.44 5.60 30.82
N ALA A 222 -4.80 4.46 30.74
CA ALA A 222 -4.94 3.38 31.72
C ALA A 222 -4.53 3.81 33.12
N LYS A 223 -3.50 4.66 33.24
CA LYS A 223 -3.13 5.32 34.50
C LYS A 223 -4.19 6.33 34.98
N ALA A 224 -4.87 7.01 34.05
CA ALA A 224 -5.91 8.00 34.35
C ALA A 224 -7.26 7.31 34.66
N VAL A 225 -7.62 6.24 33.93
CA VAL A 225 -8.84 5.41 34.15
C VAL A 225 -8.78 4.71 35.50
N ALA A 226 -7.61 4.36 36.01
CA ALA A 226 -7.45 3.95 37.41
C ALA A 226 -7.85 5.04 38.41
N ARG A 227 -8.04 6.29 37.96
CA ARG A 227 -8.47 7.46 38.72
C ARG A 227 -9.87 8.01 38.37
N SER A 228 -10.42 7.65 37.21
CA SER A 228 -11.75 8.12 36.73
C SER A 228 -12.30 7.17 35.65
N PRO A 229 -13.44 6.49 35.90
CA PRO A 229 -13.93 5.41 35.02
C PRO A 229 -14.57 5.85 33.70
N ASP A 230 -14.70 7.14 33.40
CA ASP A 230 -15.51 7.65 32.29
C ASP A 230 -14.76 7.97 30.97
N HIS A 231 -13.47 7.62 30.84
CA HIS A 231 -12.73 7.88 29.62
C HIS A 231 -12.53 6.59 28.82
N ALA A 232 -13.22 6.51 27.67
CA ALA A 232 -12.96 5.45 26.70
C ALA A 232 -11.53 5.56 26.15
N ALA A 233 -10.79 4.45 26.18
CA ALA A 233 -9.45 4.42 25.60
C ALA A 233 -9.50 4.71 24.09
N PRO A 234 -8.60 5.55 23.54
CA PRO A 234 -8.56 5.80 22.10
C PRO A 234 -8.28 4.50 21.34
N ARG A 235 -8.95 4.34 20.21
CA ARG A 235 -8.71 3.19 19.32
C ARG A 235 -7.39 3.38 18.59
N VAL A 236 -6.47 2.47 18.81
CA VAL A 236 -5.14 2.46 18.16
C VAL A 236 -5.28 1.84 16.78
N PRO A 237 -4.77 2.47 15.71
CA PRO A 237 -4.59 1.77 14.43
C PRO A 237 -3.79 0.49 14.65
N GLY A 238 -4.22 -0.59 14.04
CA GLY A 238 -3.58 -1.88 14.15
C GLY A 238 -3.19 -2.41 12.79
N GLY A 239 -2.46 -3.51 12.77
CA GLY A 239 -2.13 -4.18 11.53
C GLY A 239 -1.10 -5.27 11.74
N GLN A 240 -0.89 -6.03 10.69
CA GLN A 240 0.11 -7.10 10.64
C GLN A 240 0.93 -6.95 9.37
N PHE A 241 2.18 -7.38 9.41
CA PHE A 241 3.05 -7.31 8.26
C PHE A 241 4.06 -8.46 8.23
N ALA A 242 4.51 -8.81 7.01
CA ALA A 242 5.64 -9.69 6.78
C ALA A 242 6.58 -9.04 5.75
N ILE A 243 7.86 -8.93 6.10
CA ILE A 243 8.93 -8.45 5.23
C ILE A 243 9.86 -9.61 4.99
N ARG A 244 9.87 -10.13 3.75
CA ARG A 244 10.73 -11.26 3.34
C ARG A 244 12.02 -10.80 2.68
N GLN A 245 12.07 -9.55 2.23
CA GLN A 245 13.26 -8.92 1.66
C GLN A 245 13.61 -7.68 2.46
N GLU A 246 14.65 -7.77 3.29
CA GLU A 246 15.21 -6.58 3.90
C GLU A 246 16.12 -5.84 2.89
N ALA A 247 17.34 -6.11 2.83
CA ALA A 247 18.32 -5.30 2.09
C ALA A 247 18.59 -5.74 0.63
N ALA A 248 17.98 -6.78 0.11
CA ALA A 248 18.15 -7.19 -1.30
C ALA A 248 17.71 -6.10 -2.30
N ALA A 249 17.03 -5.07 -1.81
CA ALA A 249 16.72 -3.83 -2.50
C ALA A 249 17.96 -3.01 -2.93
N ALA A 250 19.14 -3.31 -2.41
CA ALA A 250 20.40 -2.66 -2.80
C ALA A 250 21.04 -3.27 -4.06
N THR A 251 20.47 -4.31 -4.63
CA THR A 251 20.91 -4.82 -5.93
C THR A 251 20.51 -3.80 -7.00
N VAL A 252 21.52 -3.29 -7.69
CA VAL A 252 21.37 -2.43 -8.87
C VAL A 252 20.38 -3.11 -9.81
N PRO A 253 19.26 -2.45 -10.21
CA PRO A 253 18.33 -3.06 -11.15
C PRO A 253 19.09 -3.43 -12.43
N PRO A 254 18.72 -4.52 -13.11
CA PRO A 254 19.29 -4.81 -14.42
C PRO A 254 19.05 -3.56 -15.29
N THR A 255 20.12 -3.00 -15.82
CA THR A 255 20.07 -1.82 -16.70
C THR A 255 19.10 -2.12 -17.83
N VAL A 256 18.21 -1.19 -18.15
CA VAL A 256 17.22 -1.29 -19.24
C VAL A 256 17.88 -1.66 -20.58
N GLU A 257 19.17 -1.34 -20.75
CA GLU A 257 19.99 -1.75 -21.89
C GLU A 257 20.11 -3.27 -22.09
N ALA A 258 19.86 -4.08 -21.07
CA ALA A 258 19.88 -5.53 -21.18
C ALA A 258 18.59 -6.11 -21.80
N LEU A 259 17.49 -5.35 -21.77
CA LEU A 259 16.19 -5.78 -22.30
C LEU A 259 15.99 -5.45 -23.78
N ASP A 260 16.76 -4.50 -24.35
CA ASP A 260 16.55 -3.99 -25.71
C ASP A 260 17.50 -4.56 -26.78
N ARG A 261 18.27 -5.58 -26.49
CA ARG A 261 19.03 -6.27 -27.55
C ARG A 261 18.27 -7.51 -28.03
N PRO A 262 17.57 -7.43 -29.19
CA PRO A 262 17.12 -8.65 -29.84
C PRO A 262 18.38 -9.52 -30.15
N ALA A 263 18.36 -10.73 -29.61
CA ALA A 263 19.40 -11.71 -29.89
C ALA A 263 19.48 -11.92 -31.44
N GLY A 264 20.49 -11.33 -32.07
CA GLY A 264 20.71 -11.66 -33.48
C GLY A 264 21.25 -10.59 -34.45
N ALA A 265 21.67 -9.41 -34.02
CA ALA A 265 22.31 -8.48 -34.97
C ALA A 265 23.83 -8.63 -35.03
N SER A 266 24.31 -9.72 -35.64
CA SER A 266 25.69 -9.86 -36.06
C SER A 266 26.01 -8.84 -37.16
N ARG A 267 26.75 -7.78 -36.84
CA ARG A 267 27.32 -6.83 -37.82
C ARG A 267 28.35 -7.57 -38.70
N LYS A 268 27.94 -7.98 -39.88
CA LYS A 268 28.89 -8.34 -40.95
C LYS A 268 29.76 -7.11 -41.28
N LYS A 269 31.01 -7.10 -40.82
CA LYS A 269 32.03 -6.16 -41.30
C LYS A 269 32.25 -6.43 -42.79
N LYS A 270 31.78 -5.53 -43.66
CA LYS A 270 32.28 -5.45 -45.04
C LYS A 270 33.71 -4.91 -45.00
N ARG A 271 34.67 -5.76 -45.41
CA ARG A 271 35.99 -5.34 -45.84
C ARG A 271 35.86 -4.91 -47.32
N SER A 272 36.27 -3.71 -47.60
CA SER A 272 36.74 -3.27 -48.91
C SER A 272 38.21 -2.95 -48.81
#